data_014006e75d20e201945da114c32d898c
#
_entry.id   014006e75d20e201945da114c32d898c
#
_cell.length_a   1.000
_cell.length_b   1.000
_cell.length_c   1.000
_cell.angle_alpha   90.00
_cell.angle_beta   90.00
_cell.angle_gamma   90.00
#
_symmetry.space_group_name_H-M   'P 1'
#
loop_
_entity.id
_entity.type
_entity.pdbx_description
1 polymer ?
#
loop_
_entity_poly.entity_id
_entity_poly.type
_entity_poly.pdbx_seq_one_letter_code
_entity_poly.pdbx_strand_id
1 'polypeptide(L)'
;MADQGLLAQSKPGANTNVLLYGADIDKSASAVLTIANDGTGSAYKVGIKDFDQALTVDGSGAYLLREGDIITGYKVTVNNAMSTATGLVAGNVIVSDDNEKSFAFESFVVPSYTEIFVKDFLLRGVTVESITGTFTVGETITKGTGGDTTTAVVYNVDATVLSLGPSTINGSGAEFTDGDSITASGGATATVSTGGIATGVQTLCFSTTTAGGTYNSYVADNLSVFGDRVYRFNVGDASMSGRDFKLSIGINGEWGLDGIAGNADDGTEYTTGKTTSGAEGDGANGYIQYDFSANTALAGLLYFYDGGTGTASNANYGGSNRSVTISGNFTYLDAYVYNITGTWVNGADTFTSAGTTFTVTAQDVQPYGIVRSYSGTDLKVIKGAGSAEFAGSDTFRDVPQLLSADRSTVTVSSVDTATTALEDANYIANGVANGANEVDKITSIVVGPGERVVVNSTTANNSFSLIGFEDASSALTTRVFGGA
;
A
#
# COMPACT_ATOMS: atom_id res chain seq x y z
N MET A 1 -5.08 -35.96 -1.97
CA MET A 1 -4.42 -37.27 -2.20
C MET A 1 -2.97 -37.07 -1.87
N ALA A 2 -2.36 -37.99 -1.14
CA ALA A 2 -0.92 -37.92 -0.90
C ALA A 2 -0.16 -38.12 -2.22
N ASP A 3 0.82 -37.27 -2.49
CA ASP A 3 1.73 -37.48 -3.59
C ASP A 3 2.67 -38.65 -3.26
N GLN A 4 2.81 -39.57 -4.19
CA GLN A 4 3.64 -40.76 -4.00
C GLN A 4 4.49 -41.06 -5.23
N GLY A 5 5.67 -41.57 -4.97
CA GLY A 5 6.62 -41.94 -6.04
C GLY A 5 7.97 -41.25 -5.87
N LEU A 6 8.52 -40.78 -6.97
CA LEU A 6 9.80 -40.02 -6.98
C LEU A 6 9.53 -38.61 -6.51
N LEU A 7 9.94 -38.28 -5.28
CA LEU A 7 9.79 -36.94 -4.71
C LEU A 7 10.88 -35.99 -5.23
N ALA A 8 12.12 -36.48 -5.34
CA ALA A 8 13.21 -35.66 -5.84
C ALA A 8 14.38 -36.49 -6.38
N GLN A 9 15.18 -35.92 -7.26
CA GLN A 9 16.42 -36.51 -7.79
C GLN A 9 17.48 -35.45 -8.05
N SER A 10 18.74 -35.76 -7.73
CA SER A 10 19.88 -34.87 -7.98
C SER A 10 21.17 -35.65 -8.18
N LYS A 11 22.10 -35.07 -8.96
CA LYS A 11 23.50 -35.52 -9.08
C LYS A 11 24.42 -34.34 -8.79
N PRO A 12 24.81 -34.12 -7.53
CA PRO A 12 25.65 -33.00 -7.13
C PRO A 12 27.00 -32.99 -7.82
N GLY A 13 27.51 -31.81 -8.05
CA GLY A 13 28.97 -31.65 -8.36
C GLY A 13 29.83 -32.06 -7.17
N ALA A 14 31.13 -32.27 -7.41
CA ALA A 14 32.08 -32.66 -6.35
C ALA A 14 32.10 -31.61 -5.22
N ASN A 15 31.96 -32.10 -3.98
CA ASN A 15 31.95 -31.28 -2.74
C ASN A 15 30.94 -30.14 -2.70
N THR A 16 29.83 -30.26 -3.46
CA THR A 16 28.77 -29.27 -3.49
C THR A 16 27.57 -29.75 -2.70
N ASN A 17 27.10 -28.96 -1.73
CA ASN A 17 25.83 -29.17 -1.07
C ASN A 17 24.67 -28.79 -2.00
N VAL A 18 23.73 -29.67 -2.16
CA VAL A 18 22.55 -29.47 -3.01
C VAL A 18 21.28 -29.76 -2.21
N LEU A 19 20.31 -28.85 -2.27
CA LEU A 19 18.97 -29.12 -1.80
C LEU A 19 18.37 -30.22 -2.68
N LEU A 20 18.10 -31.37 -2.07
CA LEU A 20 17.44 -32.48 -2.77
C LEU A 20 15.92 -32.34 -2.71
N TYR A 21 15.38 -32.10 -1.52
CA TYR A 21 13.94 -32.02 -1.27
C TYR A 21 13.67 -31.10 -0.09
N GLY A 22 12.52 -30.42 -0.10
CA GLY A 22 12.04 -29.62 1.03
C GLY A 22 10.54 -29.82 1.18
N ALA A 23 10.09 -30.13 2.38
CA ALA A 23 8.66 -30.17 2.69
C ALA A 23 8.17 -28.76 3.01
N ASP A 24 7.05 -28.37 2.42
CA ASP A 24 6.37 -27.13 2.77
C ASP A 24 5.85 -27.16 4.21
N ILE A 25 5.50 -26.01 4.78
CA ILE A 25 5.09 -25.89 6.20
C ILE A 25 3.80 -26.65 6.54
N ASP A 26 3.01 -27.01 5.54
CA ASP A 26 1.77 -27.77 5.65
C ASP A 26 1.89 -29.22 5.18
N LYS A 27 3.13 -29.69 4.92
CA LYS A 27 3.42 -31.01 4.40
C LYS A 27 4.46 -31.74 5.21
N SER A 28 4.44 -33.05 5.12
CA SER A 28 5.47 -33.94 5.63
C SER A 28 5.73 -35.08 4.64
N ALA A 29 6.94 -35.62 4.64
CA ALA A 29 7.28 -36.74 3.78
C ALA A 29 7.90 -37.90 4.54
N SER A 30 7.59 -39.10 4.11
CA SER A 30 8.26 -40.33 4.54
C SER A 30 8.84 -41.03 3.30
N ALA A 31 10.16 -41.25 3.29
CA ALA A 31 10.84 -41.63 2.07
C ALA A 31 12.03 -42.56 2.30
N VAL A 32 12.48 -43.15 1.21
CA VAL A 32 13.75 -43.88 1.08
C VAL A 32 14.63 -43.11 0.11
N LEU A 33 15.86 -42.84 0.51
CA LEU A 33 16.88 -42.27 -0.34
C LEU A 33 17.75 -43.37 -0.93
N THR A 34 17.81 -43.45 -2.24
CA THR A 34 18.71 -44.33 -2.98
C THR A 34 19.90 -43.50 -3.48
N ILE A 35 21.13 -43.97 -3.24
CA ILE A 35 22.35 -43.32 -3.65
C ILE A 35 23.09 -44.30 -4.59
N ALA A 36 23.13 -43.98 -5.89
CA ALA A 36 23.79 -44.80 -6.90
C ALA A 36 25.11 -44.14 -7.32
N ASN A 37 26.22 -44.88 -7.23
CA ASN A 37 27.53 -44.46 -7.71
C ASN A 37 27.75 -45.07 -9.10
N ASP A 38 27.93 -44.23 -10.10
CA ASP A 38 28.15 -44.63 -11.49
C ASP A 38 29.62 -44.51 -11.96
N GLY A 39 30.55 -44.38 -11.02
CA GLY A 39 31.96 -44.16 -11.30
C GLY A 39 32.88 -44.80 -10.29
N THR A 40 33.97 -44.14 -10.00
CA THR A 40 34.92 -44.56 -8.96
C THR A 40 34.29 -44.36 -7.56
N GLY A 41 34.80 -45.06 -6.56
CA GLY A 41 34.35 -44.92 -5.17
C GLY A 41 34.31 -43.46 -4.71
N SER A 42 33.23 -43.09 -4.05
CA SER A 42 32.91 -41.73 -3.62
C SER A 42 32.26 -41.74 -2.24
N ALA A 43 32.59 -40.83 -1.38
CA ALA A 43 31.84 -40.66 -0.15
C ALA A 43 30.66 -39.65 -0.34
N TYR A 44 29.61 -39.82 0.44
CA TYR A 44 28.47 -38.92 0.42
C TYR A 44 28.12 -38.42 1.81
N LYS A 45 27.35 -37.33 1.85
CA LYS A 45 26.73 -36.78 3.05
C LYS A 45 25.28 -36.54 2.78
N VAL A 46 24.46 -36.76 3.78
CA VAL A 46 23.01 -36.47 3.79
C VAL A 46 22.67 -35.81 5.11
N GLY A 47 21.97 -34.72 5.06
CA GLY A 47 21.49 -34.02 6.24
C GLY A 47 20.04 -33.58 6.11
N ILE A 48 19.39 -33.45 7.25
CA ILE A 48 18.05 -32.85 7.37
C ILE A 48 18.20 -31.61 8.23
N LYS A 49 17.64 -30.52 7.79
CA LYS A 49 17.65 -29.24 8.52
C LYS A 49 16.36 -28.47 8.30
N ASP A 50 16.07 -27.56 9.23
CA ASP A 50 14.97 -26.62 9.07
C ASP A 50 15.14 -25.78 7.78
N PHE A 51 14.03 -25.53 7.12
CA PHE A 51 13.98 -24.64 5.95
C PHE A 51 13.76 -23.20 6.40
N ASP A 52 14.67 -22.69 7.20
CA ASP A 52 14.65 -21.30 7.61
C ASP A 52 15.56 -20.44 6.71
N GLN A 53 15.06 -19.25 6.39
CA GLN A 53 15.88 -18.17 5.86
C GLN A 53 16.27 -17.26 7.03
N ALA A 54 17.55 -16.95 7.14
CA ALA A 54 18.01 -15.92 8.04
C ALA A 54 17.95 -14.57 7.33
N LEU A 55 17.14 -13.69 7.87
CA LEU A 55 16.88 -12.35 7.36
C LEU A 55 17.46 -11.32 8.32
N THR A 56 18.01 -10.24 7.79
CA THR A 56 18.25 -9.02 8.56
C THR A 56 17.14 -8.05 8.22
N VAL A 57 16.38 -7.62 9.22
CA VAL A 57 15.34 -6.60 9.02
C VAL A 57 15.87 -5.21 9.33
N ASP A 58 15.23 -4.18 8.81
CA ASP A 58 15.61 -2.81 9.10
C ASP A 58 15.45 -2.51 10.59
N GLY A 59 16.34 -1.69 11.14
CA GLY A 59 16.33 -1.32 12.56
C GLY A 59 15.40 -0.16 12.89
N SER A 60 14.43 0.15 12.03
CA SER A 60 13.60 1.36 12.14
C SER A 60 12.53 1.28 13.22
N GLY A 61 12.22 0.08 13.75
CA GLY A 61 11.20 -0.11 14.76
C GLY A 61 11.49 -1.26 15.74
N ALA A 62 10.82 -1.25 16.88
CA ALA A 62 10.74 -2.38 17.80
C ALA A 62 9.58 -3.28 17.31
N TYR A 63 9.90 -4.25 16.48
CA TYR A 63 8.89 -5.16 15.94
C TYR A 63 8.42 -6.17 16.98
N LEU A 64 7.12 -6.49 16.94
CA LEU A 64 6.47 -7.39 17.88
C LEU A 64 6.45 -8.86 17.40
N LEU A 65 7.46 -9.27 16.65
CA LEU A 65 7.57 -10.61 16.10
C LEU A 65 7.88 -11.65 17.18
N ARG A 66 7.19 -12.79 17.15
CA ARG A 66 7.37 -13.90 18.08
C ARG A 66 7.45 -15.21 17.33
N GLU A 67 8.09 -16.21 17.93
CA GLU A 67 8.09 -17.57 17.38
C GLU A 67 6.66 -18.08 17.18
N GLY A 68 6.38 -18.55 15.98
CA GLY A 68 5.07 -19.06 15.55
C GLY A 68 4.18 -18.01 14.89
N ASP A 69 4.57 -16.74 14.87
CA ASP A 69 3.80 -15.72 14.15
C ASP A 69 3.85 -15.98 12.64
N ILE A 70 2.73 -15.83 11.96
CA ILE A 70 2.68 -15.82 10.51
C ILE A 70 2.98 -14.40 10.03
N ILE A 71 3.97 -14.29 9.16
CA ILE A 71 4.24 -13.06 8.42
C ILE A 71 3.69 -13.19 7.00
N THR A 72 3.06 -12.15 6.53
CA THR A 72 2.46 -12.10 5.20
C THR A 72 2.72 -10.77 4.53
N GLY A 73 3.01 -10.81 3.25
CA GLY A 73 3.09 -9.64 2.38
C GLY A 73 2.18 -9.80 1.15
N TYR A 74 1.43 -10.89 1.07
CA TYR A 74 0.55 -11.10 -0.07
C TYR A 74 -0.63 -10.15 0.01
N LYS A 75 -0.75 -9.31 -1.02
CA LYS A 75 -1.78 -8.30 -1.14
C LYS A 75 -2.64 -8.59 -2.36
N VAL A 76 -3.95 -8.52 -2.19
CA VAL A 76 -4.92 -8.52 -3.30
C VAL A 76 -5.56 -7.16 -3.44
N THR A 77 -5.74 -6.72 -4.67
CA THR A 77 -6.53 -5.53 -5.03
C THR A 77 -7.81 -5.99 -5.71
N VAL A 78 -8.92 -5.40 -5.35
CA VAL A 78 -10.24 -5.74 -5.91
C VAL A 78 -10.89 -4.53 -6.59
N ASN A 79 -11.87 -4.79 -7.45
CA ASN A 79 -12.58 -3.76 -8.21
C ASN A 79 -13.61 -2.97 -7.38
N ASN A 80 -14.17 -3.58 -6.35
CA ASN A 80 -15.18 -2.97 -5.49
C ASN A 80 -14.59 -2.66 -4.11
N ALA A 81 -15.11 -1.62 -3.49
CA ALA A 81 -14.64 -1.20 -2.18
C ALA A 81 -15.05 -2.19 -1.08
N MET A 82 -14.06 -2.68 -0.35
CA MET A 82 -14.22 -3.51 0.83
C MET A 82 -14.40 -2.65 2.09
N SER A 83 -15.13 -3.15 3.07
CA SER A 83 -15.23 -2.56 4.40
C SER A 83 -15.55 -3.64 5.43
N THR A 84 -15.53 -3.30 6.71
CA THR A 84 -15.99 -4.22 7.76
C THR A 84 -17.45 -4.66 7.56
N ALA A 85 -18.27 -3.81 6.95
CA ALA A 85 -19.66 -4.14 6.61
C ALA A 85 -19.78 -5.21 5.50
N THR A 86 -18.73 -5.45 4.73
CA THR A 86 -18.69 -6.51 3.70
C THR A 86 -18.40 -7.90 4.27
N GLY A 87 -18.36 -8.06 5.59
CA GLY A 87 -18.19 -9.35 6.25
C GLY A 87 -16.75 -9.90 6.22
N LEU A 88 -15.77 -9.10 5.77
CA LEU A 88 -14.37 -9.49 5.76
C LEU A 88 -13.75 -9.25 7.14
N VAL A 89 -13.44 -10.33 7.82
CA VAL A 89 -12.87 -10.34 9.17
C VAL A 89 -11.60 -11.19 9.15
N ALA A 90 -10.58 -10.80 9.91
CA ALA A 90 -9.33 -11.53 10.03
C ALA A 90 -9.57 -13.02 10.35
N GLY A 91 -8.90 -13.88 9.61
CA GLY A 91 -9.03 -15.34 9.71
C GLY A 91 -10.15 -15.96 8.86
N ASN A 92 -11.02 -15.16 8.25
CA ASN A 92 -12.04 -15.70 7.34
C ASN A 92 -11.38 -16.28 6.09
N VAL A 93 -11.76 -17.51 5.76
CA VAL A 93 -11.37 -18.14 4.50
C VAL A 93 -12.32 -17.64 3.42
N ILE A 94 -11.75 -16.99 2.43
CA ILE A 94 -12.43 -16.50 1.24
C ILE A 94 -12.21 -17.53 0.14
N VAL A 95 -13.28 -17.99 -0.45
CA VAL A 95 -13.26 -18.96 -1.54
C VAL A 95 -13.71 -18.27 -2.82
N SER A 96 -13.04 -18.58 -3.93
CA SER A 96 -13.46 -18.08 -5.24
C SER A 96 -14.84 -18.61 -5.62
N ASP A 97 -15.58 -17.86 -6.43
CA ASP A 97 -16.95 -18.25 -6.80
C ASP A 97 -17.00 -19.57 -7.60
N ASP A 98 -15.88 -20.00 -8.21
CA ASP A 98 -15.71 -21.31 -8.83
C ASP A 98 -15.36 -22.44 -7.85
N ASN A 99 -15.11 -22.15 -6.58
CA ASN A 99 -14.68 -23.05 -5.51
C ASN A 99 -13.32 -23.74 -5.74
N GLU A 100 -12.48 -23.25 -6.63
CA GLU A 100 -11.19 -23.85 -6.96
C GLU A 100 -10.02 -23.20 -6.20
N LYS A 101 -10.23 -21.99 -5.69
CA LYS A 101 -9.18 -21.16 -5.09
C LYS A 101 -9.65 -20.60 -3.75
N SER A 102 -8.70 -20.35 -2.86
CA SER A 102 -9.02 -19.68 -1.59
C SER A 102 -7.82 -18.89 -1.07
N PHE A 103 -8.11 -17.97 -0.16
CA PHE A 103 -7.14 -17.34 0.71
C PHE A 103 -7.79 -17.03 2.06
N ALA A 104 -6.99 -16.84 3.09
CA ALA A 104 -7.45 -16.32 4.35
C ALA A 104 -7.25 -14.80 4.40
N PHE A 105 -8.29 -14.06 4.75
CA PHE A 105 -8.22 -12.61 4.92
C PHE A 105 -7.45 -12.29 6.20
N GLU A 106 -6.47 -11.40 6.12
CA GLU A 106 -5.73 -10.91 7.28
C GLU A 106 -6.26 -9.55 7.73
N SER A 107 -6.09 -8.55 6.88
CA SER A 107 -6.46 -7.17 7.19
C SER A 107 -6.61 -6.35 5.92
N PHE A 108 -7.29 -5.21 6.02
CA PHE A 108 -7.24 -4.21 4.97
C PHE A 108 -5.87 -3.55 4.93
N VAL A 109 -5.43 -3.16 3.73
CA VAL A 109 -4.22 -2.33 3.58
C VAL A 109 -4.61 -0.90 3.90
N VAL A 110 -4.14 -0.44 5.05
CA VAL A 110 -4.34 0.93 5.52
C VAL A 110 -3.11 1.75 5.15
N PRO A 111 -3.19 2.74 4.27
CA PRO A 111 -2.07 3.63 4.03
C PRO A 111 -1.75 4.40 5.32
N SER A 112 -0.48 4.65 5.60
CA SER A 112 -0.04 5.41 6.78
C SER A 112 -0.63 6.81 6.80
N TYR A 113 -0.85 7.40 5.66
CA TYR A 113 -1.60 8.64 5.46
C TYR A 113 -2.07 8.75 4.00
N THR A 114 -3.09 9.57 3.78
CA THR A 114 -3.48 10.02 2.45
C THR A 114 -2.97 11.44 2.25
N GLU A 115 -2.22 11.69 1.19
CA GLU A 115 -1.66 13.01 0.92
C GLU A 115 -2.62 13.86 0.10
N ILE A 116 -2.81 15.10 0.53
CA ILE A 116 -3.57 16.13 -0.16
C ILE A 116 -2.62 17.30 -0.39
N PHE A 117 -2.33 17.60 -1.64
CA PHE A 117 -1.49 18.74 -2.01
C PHE A 117 -2.32 20.03 -1.96
N VAL A 118 -1.77 21.06 -1.36
CA VAL A 118 -2.42 22.36 -1.15
C VAL A 118 -1.64 23.44 -1.89
N LYS A 119 -2.34 24.28 -2.63
CA LYS A 119 -1.80 25.49 -3.26
C LYS A 119 -2.73 26.67 -3.03
N ASP A 120 -2.13 27.83 -2.97
CA ASP A 120 -2.85 29.10 -2.95
C ASP A 120 -2.84 29.75 -4.33
N PHE A 121 -4.01 29.98 -4.88
CA PHE A 121 -4.18 30.63 -6.17
C PHE A 121 -5.03 31.88 -6.07
N LEU A 122 -4.64 32.91 -6.81
CA LEU A 122 -5.50 34.07 -7.05
C LEU A 122 -6.53 33.70 -8.13
N LEU A 123 -7.72 33.24 -7.68
CA LEU A 123 -8.81 32.89 -8.58
C LEU A 123 -9.69 34.11 -8.87
N ARG A 124 -10.09 34.23 -10.14
CA ARG A 124 -10.99 35.28 -10.61
C ARG A 124 -12.32 34.67 -11.03
N GLY A 125 -13.42 35.12 -10.44
CA GLY A 125 -14.77 34.78 -10.91
C GLY A 125 -15.05 35.48 -12.26
N VAL A 126 -15.45 34.67 -13.25
CA VAL A 126 -15.89 35.19 -14.56
C VAL A 126 -17.30 34.67 -14.81
N THR A 127 -18.27 35.59 -14.74
CA THR A 127 -19.67 35.28 -15.08
C THR A 127 -19.82 35.22 -16.59
N VAL A 128 -20.43 34.18 -17.09
CA VAL A 128 -20.62 33.93 -18.51
C VAL A 128 -22.09 33.81 -18.89
N GLU A 129 -22.39 34.14 -20.13
CA GLU A 129 -23.70 34.03 -20.74
C GLU A 129 -23.61 33.37 -22.12
N SER A 130 -24.74 33.10 -22.77
CA SER A 130 -24.79 32.47 -24.09
C SER A 130 -24.01 31.14 -24.15
N ILE A 131 -24.10 30.33 -23.09
CA ILE A 131 -23.34 29.12 -22.93
C ILE A 131 -23.82 28.05 -23.92
N THR A 132 -22.86 27.45 -24.64
CA THR A 132 -23.06 26.25 -25.47
C THR A 132 -22.12 25.17 -25.00
N GLY A 133 -22.64 24.00 -24.67
CA GLY A 133 -21.86 22.91 -24.07
C GLY A 133 -21.75 23.06 -22.54
N THR A 134 -20.83 22.32 -21.93
CA THR A 134 -20.63 22.29 -20.47
C THR A 134 -19.16 22.56 -20.17
N PHE A 135 -18.90 23.55 -19.34
CA PHE A 135 -17.56 23.79 -18.78
C PHE A 135 -17.27 22.78 -17.66
N THR A 136 -16.05 22.29 -17.60
CA THR A 136 -15.60 21.37 -16.56
C THR A 136 -14.34 21.89 -15.87
N VAL A 137 -14.19 21.52 -14.60
CA VAL A 137 -13.00 21.83 -13.81
C VAL A 137 -11.78 21.17 -14.47
N GLY A 138 -10.67 21.88 -14.52
CA GLY A 138 -9.42 21.44 -15.16
C GLY A 138 -9.30 21.78 -16.64
N GLU A 139 -10.36 22.23 -17.31
CA GLU A 139 -10.27 22.71 -18.69
C GLU A 139 -9.52 24.02 -18.77
N THR A 140 -8.86 24.21 -19.92
CA THR A 140 -8.30 25.51 -20.29
C THR A 140 -9.31 26.26 -21.14
N ILE A 141 -9.68 27.46 -20.72
CA ILE A 141 -10.43 28.39 -21.57
C ILE A 141 -9.49 29.28 -22.33
N THR A 142 -9.88 29.62 -23.53
CA THR A 142 -9.10 30.48 -24.46
C THR A 142 -9.98 31.59 -25.00
N LYS A 143 -9.48 32.80 -24.98
CA LYS A 143 -9.99 33.91 -25.79
C LYS A 143 -8.96 34.27 -26.85
N GLY A 144 -9.42 34.80 -28.00
CA GLY A 144 -8.58 35.18 -29.12
C GLY A 144 -8.26 34.01 -30.06
N THR A 145 -7.49 34.27 -31.09
CA THR A 145 -7.15 33.29 -32.14
C THR A 145 -5.70 33.45 -32.60
N GLY A 146 -5.13 32.39 -33.15
CA GLY A 146 -3.77 32.41 -33.68
C GLY A 146 -2.71 32.58 -32.59
N GLY A 147 -1.79 33.52 -32.75
CA GLY A 147 -0.73 33.80 -31.78
C GLY A 147 -1.12 34.79 -30.66
N ASP A 148 -2.28 35.44 -30.79
CA ASP A 148 -2.78 36.46 -29.86
C ASP A 148 -3.90 35.88 -29.00
N THR A 149 -3.54 35.12 -28.00
CA THR A 149 -4.48 34.42 -27.15
C THR A 149 -4.27 34.70 -25.67
N THR A 150 -5.34 34.66 -24.90
CA THR A 150 -5.29 34.57 -23.44
C THR A 150 -5.93 33.30 -22.98
N THR A 151 -5.23 32.57 -22.14
CA THR A 151 -5.71 31.30 -21.61
C THR A 151 -5.74 31.30 -20.07
N ALA A 152 -6.69 30.58 -19.48
CA ALA A 152 -6.73 30.32 -18.05
C ALA A 152 -7.37 28.96 -17.78
N VAL A 153 -7.01 28.36 -16.66
CA VAL A 153 -7.58 27.07 -16.22
C VAL A 153 -8.81 27.33 -15.35
N VAL A 154 -9.83 26.51 -15.54
CA VAL A 154 -11.06 26.50 -14.71
C VAL A 154 -10.81 25.69 -13.45
N TYR A 155 -10.94 26.31 -12.29
CA TYR A 155 -10.79 25.68 -10.97
C TYR A 155 -12.10 25.36 -10.29
N ASN A 156 -13.17 26.08 -10.64
CA ASN A 156 -14.53 25.81 -10.20
C ASN A 156 -15.54 26.27 -11.23
N VAL A 157 -16.69 25.61 -11.27
CA VAL A 157 -17.85 25.98 -12.09
C VAL A 157 -19.06 26.03 -11.19
N ASP A 158 -19.63 27.24 -11.01
CA ASP A 158 -20.85 27.47 -10.26
C ASP A 158 -21.89 28.11 -11.17
N ALA A 159 -22.80 27.27 -11.69
CA ALA A 159 -23.82 27.66 -12.66
C ALA A 159 -23.22 28.43 -13.86
N THR A 160 -23.25 29.76 -13.83
CA THR A 160 -22.73 30.67 -14.87
C THR A 160 -21.43 31.36 -14.46
N VAL A 161 -20.84 31.01 -13.32
CA VAL A 161 -19.59 31.60 -12.84
C VAL A 161 -18.46 30.59 -12.95
N LEU A 162 -17.43 30.94 -13.71
CA LEU A 162 -16.19 30.19 -13.82
C LEU A 162 -15.15 30.82 -12.89
N SER A 163 -14.57 30.03 -11.98
CA SER A 163 -13.39 30.47 -11.21
C SER A 163 -12.13 30.15 -11.99
N LEU A 164 -11.48 31.17 -12.50
CA LEU A 164 -10.31 31.06 -13.35
C LEU A 164 -9.04 31.30 -12.56
N GLY A 165 -8.03 30.50 -12.82
CA GLY A 165 -6.67 30.74 -12.35
C GLY A 165 -5.97 31.89 -13.07
N PRO A 166 -4.67 32.11 -12.81
CA PRO A 166 -3.86 33.12 -13.47
C PRO A 166 -3.91 32.97 -14.99
N SER A 167 -4.04 34.09 -15.66
CA SER A 167 -4.06 34.14 -17.11
C SER A 167 -2.67 34.00 -17.71
N THR A 168 -2.54 33.25 -18.78
CA THR A 168 -1.36 33.24 -19.65
C THR A 168 -1.70 34.00 -20.92
N ILE A 169 -0.98 35.13 -21.18
CA ILE A 169 -1.20 36.00 -22.32
C ILE A 169 -0.10 35.75 -23.34
N ASN A 170 -0.49 35.43 -24.57
CA ASN A 170 0.42 35.21 -25.70
C ASN A 170 0.26 36.33 -26.74
N GLY A 171 1.36 36.68 -27.36
CA GLY A 171 1.38 37.73 -28.40
C GLY A 171 0.88 39.07 -27.89
N SER A 172 -0.04 39.67 -28.63
CA SER A 172 -0.73 40.91 -28.28
C SER A 172 -2.08 40.66 -27.58
N GLY A 173 -2.29 39.47 -27.04
CA GLY A 173 -3.47 39.14 -26.22
C GLY A 173 -3.65 40.11 -25.04
N ALA A 174 -4.84 40.19 -24.52
CA ALA A 174 -5.18 41.01 -23.36
C ALA A 174 -5.99 40.17 -22.36
N GLU A 175 -5.99 40.57 -21.09
CA GLU A 175 -6.81 39.94 -20.04
C GLU A 175 -8.28 39.78 -20.47
N PHE A 176 -8.98 38.85 -19.89
CA PHE A 176 -10.43 38.66 -20.09
C PHE A 176 -11.17 39.95 -19.75
N THR A 177 -12.08 40.36 -20.63
CA THR A 177 -12.92 41.56 -20.49
C THR A 177 -14.36 41.22 -20.84
N ASP A 178 -15.26 42.09 -20.41
CA ASP A 178 -16.69 42.01 -20.74
C ASP A 178 -16.91 41.87 -22.25
N GLY A 179 -17.80 40.98 -22.64
CA GLY A 179 -18.12 40.70 -24.04
C GLY A 179 -17.15 39.77 -24.77
N ASP A 180 -16.08 39.31 -24.12
CA ASP A 180 -15.15 38.35 -24.73
C ASP A 180 -15.84 37.00 -25.01
N SER A 181 -15.60 36.50 -26.22
CA SER A 181 -15.94 35.10 -26.53
C SER A 181 -14.84 34.19 -26.04
N ILE A 182 -15.23 33.16 -25.28
CA ILE A 182 -14.32 32.16 -24.72
C ILE A 182 -14.67 30.76 -25.21
N THR A 183 -13.64 29.95 -25.36
CA THR A 183 -13.79 28.53 -25.74
C THR A 183 -12.97 27.67 -24.79
N ALA A 184 -13.62 26.64 -24.24
CA ALA A 184 -12.94 25.64 -23.42
C ALA A 184 -12.27 24.57 -24.28
N SER A 185 -11.22 23.94 -23.76
CA SER A 185 -10.53 22.83 -24.43
C SER A 185 -11.44 21.62 -24.71
N GLY A 186 -12.52 21.45 -23.95
CA GLY A 186 -13.57 20.46 -24.19
C GLY A 186 -14.63 20.86 -25.22
N GLY A 187 -14.50 22.06 -25.80
CA GLY A 187 -15.36 22.57 -26.87
C GLY A 187 -16.57 23.40 -26.37
N ALA A 188 -16.76 23.60 -25.09
CA ALA A 188 -17.76 24.54 -24.59
C ALA A 188 -17.40 25.98 -24.96
N THR A 189 -18.42 26.79 -25.27
CA THR A 189 -18.25 28.22 -25.61
C THR A 189 -19.18 29.08 -24.79
N ALA A 190 -18.77 30.33 -24.54
CA ALA A 190 -19.62 31.31 -23.87
C ALA A 190 -19.12 32.72 -24.19
N THR A 191 -19.88 33.72 -23.77
CA THR A 191 -19.51 35.12 -23.74
C THR A 191 -19.36 35.60 -22.30
N VAL A 192 -18.31 36.36 -22.00
CA VAL A 192 -18.14 37.00 -20.68
C VAL A 192 -19.22 38.09 -20.54
N SER A 193 -20.03 37.96 -19.48
CA SER A 193 -21.13 38.90 -19.21
C SER A 193 -20.62 40.30 -18.89
N THR A 194 -21.41 41.31 -19.19
CA THR A 194 -21.11 42.72 -18.82
C THR A 194 -21.05 42.85 -17.28
N GLY A 195 -19.93 43.35 -16.75
CA GLY A 195 -19.65 43.41 -15.33
C GLY A 195 -19.41 42.02 -14.71
N GLY A 196 -19.16 41.01 -15.57
CA GLY A 196 -19.00 39.64 -15.17
C GLY A 196 -17.63 39.25 -14.57
N ILE A 197 -16.67 40.17 -14.57
CA ILE A 197 -15.32 39.87 -14.05
C ILE A 197 -15.19 40.39 -12.62
N ALA A 198 -15.10 39.48 -11.69
CA ALA A 198 -14.87 39.79 -10.28
C ALA A 198 -13.37 40.07 -10.01
N THR A 199 -13.11 40.81 -8.94
CA THR A 199 -11.76 40.91 -8.39
C THR A 199 -11.26 39.53 -7.98
N GLY A 200 -9.99 39.23 -8.27
CA GLY A 200 -9.39 37.95 -7.87
C GLY A 200 -9.38 37.77 -6.35
N VAL A 201 -9.65 36.57 -5.91
CA VAL A 201 -9.64 36.15 -4.49
C VAL A 201 -8.62 35.06 -4.33
N GLN A 202 -7.76 35.18 -3.33
CA GLN A 202 -6.84 34.13 -2.94
C GLN A 202 -7.66 32.92 -2.49
N THR A 203 -7.32 31.74 -2.98
CA THR A 203 -8.13 30.54 -2.81
C THR A 203 -7.23 29.32 -2.63
N LEU A 204 -7.45 28.61 -1.54
CA LEU A 204 -6.83 27.30 -1.33
C LEU A 204 -7.43 26.27 -2.30
N CYS A 205 -6.57 25.61 -3.06
CA CYS A 205 -6.93 24.58 -4.01
C CYS A 205 -6.24 23.26 -3.65
N PHE A 206 -6.91 22.16 -3.87
CA PHE A 206 -6.51 20.84 -3.43
C PHE A 206 -6.35 19.87 -4.58
N SER A 207 -5.37 18.97 -4.46
CA SER A 207 -5.18 17.83 -5.36
C SER A 207 -4.81 16.59 -4.57
N THR A 208 -5.31 15.44 -4.97
CA THR A 208 -4.89 14.11 -4.48
C THR A 208 -3.84 13.46 -5.38
N THR A 209 -3.55 14.11 -6.50
CA THR A 209 -2.59 13.62 -7.49
C THR A 209 -1.30 14.37 -7.43
N THR A 210 -0.26 14.32 -7.36
CA THR A 210 1.08 14.85 -7.36
C THR A 210 1.30 16.37 -7.17
N ALA A 211 2.32 16.68 -6.42
CA ALA A 211 2.82 18.02 -6.13
C ALA A 211 3.30 18.81 -7.38
N GLY A 212 3.77 18.14 -8.42
CA GLY A 212 4.34 18.75 -9.61
C GLY A 212 3.38 18.87 -10.79
N GLY A 213 2.12 18.51 -10.58
CA GLY A 213 1.11 18.54 -11.63
C GLY A 213 0.90 19.94 -12.17
N THR A 214 0.61 20.02 -13.44
CA THR A 214 0.04 21.21 -14.08
C THR A 214 -1.19 21.65 -13.29
N TYR A 215 -1.54 22.92 -13.33
CA TYR A 215 -2.71 23.52 -12.66
C TYR A 215 -4.00 22.71 -12.77
N ASN A 216 -4.13 21.87 -13.78
CA ASN A 216 -5.33 21.06 -14.07
C ASN A 216 -5.68 19.99 -13.06
N SER A 217 -4.80 19.67 -12.10
CA SER A 217 -5.06 18.67 -11.07
C SER A 217 -5.57 19.25 -9.74
N TYR A 218 -5.65 20.57 -9.62
CA TYR A 218 -6.10 21.26 -8.43
C TYR A 218 -7.54 21.75 -8.58
N VAL A 219 -8.34 21.56 -7.55
CA VAL A 219 -9.73 22.03 -7.50
C VAL A 219 -9.94 22.95 -6.30
N ALA A 220 -10.74 23.99 -6.50
CA ALA A 220 -11.15 24.92 -5.48
C ALA A 220 -12.54 24.53 -4.96
N ASP A 221 -12.60 23.42 -4.22
CA ASP A 221 -13.87 22.85 -3.75
C ASP A 221 -13.76 22.40 -2.29
N ASN A 222 -14.89 21.95 -1.75
CA ASN A 222 -14.94 21.30 -0.44
C ASN A 222 -14.20 19.96 -0.47
N LEU A 223 -13.65 19.61 0.67
CA LEU A 223 -13.00 18.31 0.84
C LEU A 223 -13.94 17.31 1.51
N SER A 224 -13.77 16.04 1.16
CA SER A 224 -14.36 14.91 1.87
C SER A 224 -13.24 14.00 2.36
N VAL A 225 -13.26 13.71 3.64
CA VAL A 225 -12.27 12.82 4.30
C VAL A 225 -13.00 11.78 5.13
N PHE A 226 -12.30 10.71 5.48
CA PHE A 226 -12.84 9.65 6.34
C PHE A 226 -12.33 9.81 7.77
N GLY A 227 -13.21 9.60 8.74
CA GLY A 227 -12.94 9.79 10.16
C GLY A 227 -12.02 8.73 10.79
N ASP A 228 -11.69 7.67 10.07
CA ASP A 228 -10.81 6.57 10.52
C ASP A 228 -9.42 6.63 9.87
N ARG A 229 -9.00 7.79 9.36
CA ARG A 229 -7.79 7.96 8.55
C ARG A 229 -6.91 9.11 8.99
N VAL A 230 -5.66 8.99 8.57
CA VAL A 230 -4.68 10.07 8.64
C VAL A 230 -4.60 10.77 7.28
N TYR A 231 -4.71 12.09 7.29
CA TYR A 231 -4.55 12.92 6.10
C TYR A 231 -3.38 13.88 6.30
N ARG A 232 -2.51 13.92 5.32
CA ARG A 232 -1.39 14.84 5.27
C ARG A 232 -1.65 15.91 4.22
N PHE A 233 -1.80 17.14 4.65
CA PHE A 233 -1.90 18.29 3.78
C PHE A 233 -0.49 18.78 3.48
N ASN A 234 -0.04 18.56 2.24
CA ASN A 234 1.26 19.02 1.78
C ASN A 234 1.13 20.49 1.41
N VAL A 235 1.70 21.36 2.21
CA VAL A 235 1.71 22.83 2.10
C VAL A 235 3.06 23.36 1.64
N GLY A 236 3.94 22.50 1.16
CA GLY A 236 5.30 22.87 0.77
C GLY A 236 5.41 23.66 -0.54
N ASP A 237 4.34 23.78 -1.32
CA ASP A 237 4.37 24.57 -2.56
C ASP A 237 4.68 26.05 -2.27
N ALA A 238 5.51 26.68 -3.13
CA ALA A 238 5.93 28.06 -2.94
C ALA A 238 4.76 29.07 -2.86
N SER A 239 3.60 28.73 -3.44
CA SER A 239 2.39 29.57 -3.32
C SER A 239 1.84 29.63 -1.89
N MET A 240 2.19 28.65 -1.04
CA MET A 240 1.80 28.60 0.37
C MET A 240 2.70 29.45 1.28
N SER A 241 3.80 30.01 0.77
CA SER A 241 4.71 30.82 1.58
C SER A 241 4.00 32.00 2.24
N GLY A 242 4.12 32.11 3.56
CA GLY A 242 3.45 33.15 4.36
C GLY A 242 1.97 32.85 4.64
N ARG A 243 1.50 31.66 4.35
CA ARG A 243 0.18 31.15 4.75
C ARG A 243 0.32 30.33 6.01
N ASP A 244 -0.81 30.02 6.64
CA ASP A 244 -0.90 29.14 7.83
C ASP A 244 -2.17 28.29 7.67
N PHE A 245 -2.03 27.14 6.96
CA PHE A 245 -3.15 26.25 6.69
C PHE A 245 -3.63 25.59 7.98
N LYS A 246 -4.88 25.78 8.31
CA LYS A 246 -5.52 25.22 9.51
C LYS A 246 -6.92 24.69 9.25
N LEU A 247 -7.38 23.84 10.15
CA LEU A 247 -8.77 23.41 10.25
C LEU A 247 -9.42 24.00 11.52
N SER A 248 -10.69 24.38 11.44
CA SER A 248 -11.46 24.85 12.58
C SER A 248 -12.79 24.13 12.71
N ILE A 249 -13.34 24.16 13.93
CA ILE A 249 -14.70 23.66 14.23
C ILE A 249 -15.75 24.69 13.76
N GLY A 250 -15.41 25.97 13.81
CA GLY A 250 -16.28 27.06 13.38
C GLY A 250 -16.06 27.47 11.92
N ILE A 251 -17.12 27.90 11.25
CA ILE A 251 -17.12 28.25 9.83
C ILE A 251 -16.09 29.33 9.46
N ASN A 252 -15.80 30.25 10.36
CA ASN A 252 -14.98 31.42 10.09
C ASN A 252 -13.57 31.34 10.66
N GLY A 253 -13.09 30.14 11.02
CA GLY A 253 -11.77 29.97 11.60
C GLY A 253 -11.66 30.56 13.02
N GLU A 254 -10.45 30.93 13.44
CA GLU A 254 -10.17 31.46 14.79
C GLU A 254 -10.65 32.90 14.97
N TRP A 255 -10.79 33.65 13.88
CA TRP A 255 -10.93 35.12 13.91
C TRP A 255 -12.35 35.58 13.56
N GLY A 256 -13.30 34.68 13.42
CA GLY A 256 -14.65 35.03 13.06
C GLY A 256 -14.80 35.69 11.67
N LEU A 257 -15.95 36.33 11.44
CA LEU A 257 -16.23 37.02 10.19
C LEU A 257 -15.49 38.33 10.03
N ASP A 258 -15.18 38.99 11.14
CA ASP A 258 -14.56 40.29 11.16
C ASP A 258 -13.03 40.24 11.23
N GLY A 259 -12.45 39.04 11.44
CA GLY A 259 -11.00 38.85 11.56
C GLY A 259 -10.38 39.41 12.83
N ILE A 260 -11.17 39.66 13.88
CA ILE A 260 -10.74 40.26 15.13
C ILE A 260 -10.87 39.23 16.25
N ALA A 261 -9.74 38.86 16.86
CA ALA A 261 -9.73 37.91 17.98
C ALA A 261 -10.43 38.43 19.24
N GLY A 262 -11.09 37.52 19.96
CA GLY A 262 -11.64 37.78 21.31
C GLY A 262 -13.09 38.22 21.32
N ASN A 263 -13.83 37.96 20.29
CA ASN A 263 -15.25 38.30 20.22
C ASN A 263 -16.17 37.06 20.07
N ALA A 264 -17.48 37.28 19.89
CA ALA A 264 -18.49 36.23 19.99
C ALA A 264 -18.59 35.33 18.75
N ASP A 265 -18.01 35.71 17.62
CA ASP A 265 -18.05 34.96 16.35
C ASP A 265 -16.75 34.21 16.08
N ASP A 266 -15.78 34.26 17.00
CA ASP A 266 -14.54 33.49 16.94
C ASP A 266 -14.81 31.99 16.96
N GLY A 267 -14.10 31.27 16.13
CA GLY A 267 -14.03 29.82 16.13
C GLY A 267 -12.84 29.28 16.94
N THR A 268 -12.62 28.02 16.84
CA THR A 268 -11.51 27.33 17.50
C THR A 268 -10.77 26.48 16.51
N GLU A 269 -9.44 26.58 16.48
CA GLU A 269 -8.61 25.66 15.70
C GLU A 269 -8.87 24.21 16.13
N TYR A 270 -8.99 23.33 15.16
CA TYR A 270 -9.04 21.89 15.41
C TYR A 270 -7.61 21.33 15.50
N THR A 271 -7.20 20.90 16.69
CA THR A 271 -5.83 20.44 16.96
C THR A 271 -5.72 18.96 17.30
N THR A 272 -6.85 18.24 17.44
CA THR A 272 -6.83 16.82 17.78
C THR A 272 -6.18 16.01 16.66
N GLY A 273 -5.15 15.24 17.00
CA GLY A 273 -4.39 14.44 16.03
C GLY A 273 -3.52 15.27 15.08
N LYS A 274 -3.38 16.60 15.31
CA LYS A 274 -2.57 17.48 14.47
C LYS A 274 -1.08 17.28 14.73
N THR A 275 -0.30 17.12 13.67
CA THR A 275 1.17 17.19 13.66
C THR A 275 1.63 18.02 12.47
N THR A 276 2.78 18.68 12.60
CA THR A 276 3.33 19.55 11.55
C THR A 276 4.80 19.24 11.30
N SER A 277 5.28 19.48 10.08
CA SER A 277 6.69 19.42 9.71
C SER A 277 7.01 20.44 8.63
N GLY A 278 8.17 21.08 8.74
CA GLY A 278 8.55 22.16 7.83
C GLY A 278 7.66 23.40 7.99
N ALA A 279 7.86 24.36 7.14
CA ALA A 279 7.02 25.54 7.01
C ALA A 279 6.23 25.50 5.68
N GLU A 280 5.16 26.28 5.62
CA GLU A 280 4.43 26.48 4.37
C GLU A 280 5.35 27.12 3.32
N GLY A 281 5.35 26.55 2.13
CA GLY A 281 6.24 26.97 1.06
C GLY A 281 7.66 26.41 1.12
N ASP A 282 7.97 25.49 2.05
CA ASP A 282 9.32 24.92 2.28
C ASP A 282 9.58 23.63 1.44
N GLY A 283 8.97 23.53 0.30
CA GLY A 283 9.17 22.38 -0.60
C GLY A 283 8.60 21.08 -0.03
N ALA A 284 9.29 19.97 -0.26
CA ALA A 284 8.77 18.63 0.08
C ALA A 284 8.58 18.35 1.58
N ASN A 285 9.11 19.20 2.47
CA ASN A 285 9.05 18.99 3.91
C ASN A 285 7.90 19.71 4.61
N GLY A 286 7.23 20.64 3.93
CA GLY A 286 6.12 21.41 4.48
C GLY A 286 4.81 20.61 4.47
N TYR A 287 4.37 20.08 5.63
CA TYR A 287 3.07 19.47 5.74
C TYR A 287 2.39 19.69 7.10
N ILE A 288 1.07 19.62 7.07
CA ILE A 288 0.22 19.56 8.26
C ILE A 288 -0.59 18.28 8.15
N GLN A 289 -0.49 17.43 9.18
CA GLN A 289 -1.15 16.14 9.21
C GLN A 289 -2.20 16.12 10.32
N TYR A 290 -3.35 15.55 10.01
CA TYR A 290 -4.42 15.29 10.96
C TYR A 290 -4.74 13.81 10.99
N ASP A 291 -4.65 13.20 12.17
CA ASP A 291 -5.18 11.88 12.46
C ASP A 291 -6.62 12.02 12.96
N PHE A 292 -7.57 11.84 12.07
CA PHE A 292 -8.99 11.95 12.43
C PHE A 292 -9.45 10.78 13.30
N SER A 293 -8.77 9.63 13.26
CA SER A 293 -9.08 8.48 14.11
C SER A 293 -8.80 8.74 15.60
N ALA A 294 -7.97 9.72 15.90
CA ALA A 294 -7.68 10.15 17.28
C ALA A 294 -8.89 10.80 17.97
N ASN A 295 -9.93 11.19 17.21
CA ASN A 295 -11.12 11.83 17.77
C ASN A 295 -12.40 11.06 17.39
N THR A 296 -12.76 10.08 18.20
CA THR A 296 -13.97 9.26 18.00
C THR A 296 -15.29 10.03 18.18
N ALA A 297 -15.25 11.25 18.73
CA ALA A 297 -16.40 12.13 18.92
C ALA A 297 -16.56 13.16 17.80
N LEU A 298 -15.67 13.18 16.82
CA LEU A 298 -15.71 14.14 15.73
C LEU A 298 -16.87 13.82 14.79
N ALA A 299 -17.91 14.63 14.84
CA ALA A 299 -19.07 14.51 13.98
C ALA A 299 -19.03 15.56 12.87
N GLY A 300 -18.82 15.09 11.66
CA GLY A 300 -19.42 15.65 10.46
C GLY A 300 -18.67 16.75 9.73
N LEU A 301 -18.22 17.84 10.31
CA LEU A 301 -17.81 19.00 9.51
C LEU A 301 -16.72 19.84 10.17
N LEU A 302 -15.64 20.08 9.47
CA LEU A 302 -14.61 21.08 9.76
C LEU A 302 -14.52 22.09 8.62
N TYR A 303 -13.84 23.20 8.87
CA TYR A 303 -13.61 24.26 7.91
C TYR A 303 -12.13 24.52 7.79
N PHE A 304 -11.60 24.63 6.58
CA PHE A 304 -10.22 25.04 6.38
C PHE A 304 -10.11 26.55 6.21
N TYR A 305 -9.02 27.13 6.69
CA TYR A 305 -8.79 28.57 6.66
C TYR A 305 -7.29 28.84 6.69
N ASP A 306 -6.91 30.11 6.42
CA ASP A 306 -5.57 30.64 6.60
C ASP A 306 -5.48 31.28 8.00
N GLY A 307 -4.73 30.66 8.90
CA GLY A 307 -4.48 31.17 10.26
C GLY A 307 -3.42 32.26 10.32
N GLY A 308 -2.81 32.62 9.20
CA GLY A 308 -1.75 33.62 9.10
C GLY A 308 -2.21 34.98 9.58
N THR A 309 -1.39 35.57 10.37
CA THR A 309 -1.48 36.85 11.08
C THR A 309 -2.57 37.84 10.67
N GLY A 310 -3.64 37.91 11.47
CA GLY A 310 -4.37 39.16 11.78
C GLY A 310 -5.02 39.88 10.63
N THR A 311 -5.31 39.20 9.53
CA THR A 311 -6.06 39.79 8.46
C THR A 311 -7.49 39.29 8.51
N ALA A 312 -8.46 40.20 8.39
CA ALA A 312 -9.89 39.93 8.27
C ALA A 312 -10.27 38.94 7.16
N SER A 313 -9.29 38.42 6.42
CA SER A 313 -9.47 37.51 5.30
C SER A 313 -9.57 36.04 5.69
N ASN A 314 -9.31 35.67 6.95
CA ASN A 314 -9.29 34.26 7.37
C ASN A 314 -10.65 33.59 7.27
N ALA A 315 -11.70 34.36 7.58
CA ALA A 315 -13.06 33.87 7.60
C ALA A 315 -13.55 33.25 6.28
N ASN A 316 -13.03 33.73 5.17
CA ASN A 316 -13.54 33.35 3.85
C ASN A 316 -12.43 33.07 2.85
N TYR A 317 -11.28 32.61 3.31
CA TYR A 317 -10.18 32.34 2.41
C TYR A 317 -10.58 31.27 1.37
N GLY A 318 -10.80 31.71 0.15
CA GLY A 318 -11.26 30.85 -0.92
C GLY A 318 -12.77 30.71 -1.10
N GLY A 319 -13.56 31.58 -0.46
CA GLY A 319 -15.02 31.61 -0.59
C GLY A 319 -15.74 31.13 0.64
N SER A 320 -16.97 31.61 0.82
CA SER A 320 -17.80 31.30 1.96
C SER A 320 -18.07 29.80 2.09
N ASN A 321 -17.96 29.30 3.30
CA ASN A 321 -18.35 27.94 3.70
C ASN A 321 -17.52 26.80 3.15
N ARG A 322 -16.27 27.01 2.81
CA ARG A 322 -15.38 25.92 2.40
C ARG A 322 -15.14 24.98 3.54
N SER A 323 -15.45 23.71 3.35
CA SER A 323 -15.52 22.73 4.40
C SER A 323 -14.74 21.45 4.10
N VAL A 324 -14.42 20.74 5.17
CA VAL A 324 -13.96 19.35 5.15
C VAL A 324 -15.07 18.50 5.76
N THR A 325 -15.79 17.77 4.93
CA THR A 325 -16.80 16.82 5.41
C THR A 325 -16.11 15.55 5.86
N ILE A 326 -16.36 15.14 7.10
CA ILE A 326 -15.84 13.91 7.66
C ILE A 326 -16.97 12.88 7.58
N SER A 327 -16.76 11.88 6.74
CA SER A 327 -17.70 10.76 6.59
C SER A 327 -17.21 9.55 7.38
N GLY A 328 -18.08 8.56 7.54
CA GLY A 328 -17.85 7.38 8.35
C GLY A 328 -16.57 6.61 8.05
N ASN A 329 -16.67 5.32 7.82
CA ASN A 329 -15.50 4.47 7.63
C ASN A 329 -15.02 4.46 6.19
N PHE A 330 -13.72 4.41 6.04
CA PHE A 330 -13.07 4.26 4.74
C PHE A 330 -13.43 2.91 4.11
N THR A 331 -13.41 2.88 2.80
CA THR A 331 -13.53 1.67 2.02
C THR A 331 -12.18 1.34 1.39
N TYR A 332 -11.84 0.06 1.35
CA TYR A 332 -10.53 -0.43 0.94
C TYR A 332 -10.63 -1.15 -0.39
N LEU A 333 -9.64 -0.96 -1.25
CA LEU A 333 -9.47 -1.78 -2.46
C LEU A 333 -8.43 -2.87 -2.26
N ASP A 334 -7.54 -2.72 -1.28
CA ASP A 334 -6.43 -3.63 -1.02
C ASP A 334 -6.59 -4.35 0.31
N ALA A 335 -6.25 -5.63 0.32
CA ALA A 335 -6.24 -6.47 1.50
C ALA A 335 -4.97 -7.32 1.57
N TYR A 336 -4.43 -7.50 2.77
CA TYR A 336 -3.45 -8.53 3.05
C TYR A 336 -4.15 -9.88 3.25
N VAL A 337 -3.58 -10.91 2.64
CA VAL A 337 -4.12 -12.26 2.66
C VAL A 337 -3.00 -13.28 2.84
N TYR A 338 -3.33 -14.48 3.30
CA TYR A 338 -2.40 -15.59 3.51
C TYR A 338 -3.07 -16.94 3.21
N ASN A 339 -2.34 -18.06 3.33
CA ASN A 339 -2.83 -19.42 3.02
C ASN A 339 -3.53 -19.49 1.66
N ILE A 340 -2.82 -19.02 0.62
CA ILE A 340 -3.37 -18.96 -0.72
C ILE A 340 -3.34 -20.35 -1.33
N THR A 341 -4.48 -20.77 -1.88
CA THR A 341 -4.61 -22.00 -2.68
C THR A 341 -5.07 -21.67 -4.08
N GLY A 342 -4.59 -22.43 -5.05
CA GLY A 342 -4.87 -22.21 -6.46
C GLY A 342 -4.17 -20.96 -7.01
N THR A 343 -4.29 -20.76 -8.30
CA THR A 343 -3.72 -19.58 -9.00
C THR A 343 -4.83 -18.61 -9.32
N TRP A 344 -4.85 -17.48 -8.64
CA TRP A 344 -5.80 -16.40 -8.88
C TRP A 344 -5.45 -15.60 -10.13
N VAL A 345 -6.42 -15.32 -10.98
CA VAL A 345 -6.26 -14.63 -12.26
C VAL A 345 -6.86 -13.23 -12.18
N ASN A 346 -6.03 -12.22 -12.39
CA ASN A 346 -6.45 -10.82 -12.37
C ASN A 346 -7.49 -10.53 -13.44
N GLY A 347 -8.57 -9.86 -13.07
CA GLY A 347 -9.67 -9.48 -13.94
C GLY A 347 -10.67 -10.61 -14.26
N ALA A 348 -10.42 -11.85 -13.82
CA ALA A 348 -11.28 -13.01 -14.08
C ALA A 348 -11.84 -13.62 -12.80
N ASP A 349 -11.01 -13.81 -11.78
CA ASP A 349 -11.44 -14.49 -10.56
C ASP A 349 -12.22 -13.56 -9.63
N THR A 350 -13.31 -14.11 -9.12
CA THR A 350 -14.23 -13.39 -8.22
C THR A 350 -14.44 -14.16 -6.93
N PHE A 351 -14.83 -13.44 -5.90
CA PHE A 351 -15.37 -13.99 -4.67
C PHE A 351 -16.53 -13.14 -4.17
N THR A 352 -17.44 -13.75 -3.45
CA THR A 352 -18.61 -13.05 -2.91
C THR A 352 -18.58 -13.05 -1.39
N SER A 353 -18.71 -11.88 -0.76
CA SER A 353 -18.83 -11.73 0.69
C SER A 353 -19.95 -10.76 1.04
N ALA A 354 -20.81 -11.16 1.99
CA ALA A 354 -21.99 -10.40 2.41
C ALA A 354 -22.86 -9.89 1.24
N GLY A 355 -22.97 -10.69 0.17
CA GLY A 355 -23.78 -10.34 -1.02
C GLY A 355 -23.12 -9.39 -2.00
N THR A 356 -21.88 -8.98 -1.76
CA THR A 356 -21.08 -8.19 -2.70
C THR A 356 -20.08 -9.07 -3.41
N THR A 357 -20.05 -9.01 -4.74
CA THR A 357 -19.05 -9.72 -5.55
C THR A 357 -17.85 -8.81 -5.80
N PHE A 358 -16.67 -9.35 -5.54
CA PHE A 358 -15.37 -8.71 -5.73
C PHE A 358 -14.61 -9.43 -6.82
N THR A 359 -14.04 -8.69 -7.77
CA THR A 359 -13.12 -9.22 -8.77
C THR A 359 -11.70 -8.86 -8.36
N VAL A 360 -10.80 -9.86 -8.31
CA VAL A 360 -9.37 -9.62 -8.07
C VAL A 360 -8.79 -8.93 -9.30
N THR A 361 -8.31 -7.70 -9.16
CA THR A 361 -7.78 -6.88 -10.27
C THR A 361 -6.26 -6.85 -10.30
N ALA A 362 -5.61 -6.99 -9.16
CA ALA A 362 -4.17 -7.10 -9.03
C ALA A 362 -3.78 -7.96 -7.83
N GLN A 363 -2.58 -8.51 -7.88
CA GLN A 363 -1.98 -9.29 -6.81
C GLN A 363 -0.52 -8.86 -6.66
N ASP A 364 -0.10 -8.61 -5.43
CA ASP A 364 1.27 -8.36 -5.06
C ASP A 364 1.71 -9.51 -4.15
N VAL A 365 2.48 -10.43 -4.73
CA VAL A 365 2.87 -11.67 -4.06
C VAL A 365 4.22 -11.46 -3.38
N GLN A 366 4.19 -10.92 -2.19
CA GLN A 366 5.36 -10.90 -1.32
C GLN A 366 5.55 -12.28 -0.66
N PRO A 367 6.78 -12.67 -0.32
CA PRO A 367 7.03 -13.89 0.43
C PRO A 367 6.29 -13.88 1.78
N TYR A 368 5.85 -15.06 2.20
CA TYR A 368 5.21 -15.27 3.49
C TYR A 368 5.74 -16.53 4.18
N GLY A 369 5.58 -16.61 5.49
CA GLY A 369 6.12 -17.72 6.27
C GLY A 369 5.80 -17.62 7.75
N ILE A 370 6.45 -18.47 8.55
CA ILE A 370 6.30 -18.51 10.01
C ILE A 370 7.61 -18.08 10.65
N VAL A 371 7.53 -17.19 11.62
CA VAL A 371 8.67 -16.76 12.44
C VAL A 371 9.20 -17.93 13.26
N ARG A 372 10.46 -18.27 13.08
CA ARG A 372 11.18 -19.27 13.88
C ARG A 372 11.85 -18.65 15.10
N SER A 373 12.44 -17.48 14.90
CA SER A 373 13.03 -16.68 15.98
C SER A 373 13.22 -15.25 15.53
N TYR A 374 13.15 -14.31 16.46
CA TYR A 374 13.44 -12.90 16.24
C TYR A 374 14.22 -12.31 17.40
N SER A 375 15.28 -11.58 17.11
CA SER A 375 16.09 -10.88 18.10
C SER A 375 16.81 -9.67 17.49
N GLY A 376 16.47 -8.48 17.94
CA GLY A 376 17.03 -7.24 17.40
C GLY A 376 16.69 -7.03 15.93
N THR A 377 17.64 -7.22 15.04
CA THR A 377 17.43 -7.16 13.57
C THR A 377 17.47 -8.54 12.92
N ASP A 378 17.77 -9.59 13.70
CA ASP A 378 17.92 -10.93 13.16
C ASP A 378 16.58 -11.69 13.23
N LEU A 379 16.10 -12.11 12.07
CA LEU A 379 14.84 -12.82 11.90
C LEU A 379 15.09 -14.14 11.17
N LYS A 380 14.62 -15.24 11.73
CA LYS A 380 14.57 -16.53 11.03
C LYS A 380 13.13 -16.86 10.70
N VAL A 381 12.89 -17.23 9.45
CA VAL A 381 11.56 -17.51 8.90
C VAL A 381 11.55 -18.86 8.20
N ILE A 382 10.61 -19.71 8.55
CA ILE A 382 10.26 -20.88 7.75
C ILE A 382 9.34 -20.39 6.63
N LYS A 383 9.76 -20.60 5.39
CA LYS A 383 9.00 -20.20 4.21
C LYS A 383 7.63 -20.87 4.16
N GLY A 384 6.59 -20.10 3.84
CA GLY A 384 5.23 -20.62 3.65
C GLY A 384 5.11 -21.52 2.41
N ALA A 385 4.13 -22.42 2.45
CA ALA A 385 3.80 -23.27 1.32
C ALA A 385 3.47 -22.43 0.08
N GLY A 386 4.12 -22.71 -1.04
CA GLY A 386 3.95 -21.94 -2.28
C GLY A 386 4.53 -20.53 -2.28
N SER A 387 5.11 -20.07 -1.17
CA SER A 387 5.79 -18.76 -1.11
C SER A 387 7.08 -18.77 -1.92
N ALA A 388 7.41 -17.62 -2.52
CA ALA A 388 8.78 -17.34 -2.96
C ALA A 388 9.73 -17.26 -1.76
N GLU A 389 11.03 -17.31 -2.00
CA GLU A 389 12.05 -17.00 -0.98
C GLU A 389 12.04 -15.49 -0.71
N PHE A 390 12.31 -15.11 0.54
CA PHE A 390 12.49 -13.71 0.89
C PHE A 390 13.75 -13.16 0.23
N ALA A 391 13.68 -11.91 -0.19
CA ALA A 391 14.77 -11.15 -0.78
C ALA A 391 14.96 -9.81 -0.06
N GLY A 392 16.09 -9.15 -0.28
CA GLY A 392 16.26 -7.77 0.21
C GLY A 392 15.23 -6.85 -0.39
N SER A 393 14.71 -5.93 0.39
CA SER A 393 13.59 -5.02 0.10
C SER A 393 12.17 -5.58 0.18
N ASP A 394 11.99 -6.88 0.42
CA ASP A 394 10.67 -7.42 0.72
C ASP A 394 10.11 -6.80 2.00
N THR A 395 8.80 -6.66 2.04
CA THR A 395 8.07 -6.08 3.18
C THR A 395 6.98 -7.01 3.66
N PHE A 396 6.73 -6.99 4.97
CA PHE A 396 5.63 -7.71 5.60
C PHE A 396 5.16 -7.00 6.87
N ARG A 397 4.06 -7.46 7.44
CA ARG A 397 3.52 -6.90 8.70
C ARG A 397 4.08 -7.64 9.89
N ASP A 398 4.39 -6.90 10.98
CA ASP A 398 5.08 -7.44 12.15
C ASP A 398 4.22 -8.33 13.06
N VAL A 399 2.91 -8.20 13.04
CA VAL A 399 2.03 -9.04 13.87
C VAL A 399 0.73 -9.39 13.15
N PRO A 400 0.42 -10.65 13.00
CA PRO A 400 -0.89 -11.10 12.56
C PRO A 400 -1.83 -11.30 13.75
N GLN A 401 -1.93 -10.38 14.70
CA GLN A 401 -2.87 -10.53 15.80
C GLN A 401 -4.08 -9.61 15.71
N LEU A 402 -5.20 -10.20 15.93
CA LEU A 402 -6.61 -9.91 15.77
C LEU A 402 -7.12 -8.54 16.20
N LEU A 403 -6.37 -7.66 16.88
CA LEU A 403 -6.98 -6.52 17.58
C LEU A 403 -6.13 -5.24 17.65
N SER A 404 -4.96 -5.17 17.01
CA SER A 404 -4.16 -3.94 17.09
C SER A 404 -4.14 -3.19 15.76
N ALA A 405 -4.52 -1.92 15.80
CA ALA A 405 -4.38 -0.98 14.70
C ALA A 405 -2.90 -0.59 14.41
N ASP A 406 -1.99 -0.98 15.29
CA ASP A 406 -0.60 -0.51 15.33
C ASP A 406 0.37 -1.56 14.78
N ARG A 407 0.15 -2.00 13.55
CA ARG A 407 1.07 -2.92 12.88
C ARG A 407 2.13 -2.16 12.13
N SER A 408 3.39 -2.43 12.46
CA SER A 408 4.52 -1.86 11.73
C SER A 408 4.81 -2.66 10.45
N THR A 409 5.25 -1.98 9.43
CA THR A 409 5.81 -2.63 8.24
C THR A 409 7.27 -2.93 8.51
N VAL A 410 7.63 -4.20 8.36
CA VAL A 410 9.01 -4.68 8.48
C VAL A 410 9.60 -4.76 7.07
N THR A 411 10.77 -4.19 6.87
CA THR A 411 11.51 -4.27 5.62
C THR A 411 12.71 -5.20 5.77
N VAL A 412 12.86 -6.15 4.87
CA VAL A 412 14.02 -7.02 4.80
C VAL A 412 15.21 -6.25 4.22
N SER A 413 16.25 -6.05 5.01
CA SER A 413 17.48 -5.36 4.57
C SER A 413 18.42 -6.29 3.81
N SER A 414 18.55 -7.53 4.26
CA SER A 414 19.36 -8.55 3.61
C SER A 414 18.90 -9.95 3.96
N VAL A 415 19.28 -10.91 3.14
CA VAL A 415 18.99 -12.34 3.31
C VAL A 415 20.30 -13.12 3.29
N ASP A 416 20.48 -14.02 4.25
CA ASP A 416 21.58 -14.99 4.20
C ASP A 416 21.21 -16.09 3.18
N THR A 417 22.06 -16.24 2.17
CA THR A 417 21.90 -17.21 1.08
C THR A 417 22.47 -18.60 1.39
N ALA A 418 23.04 -18.81 2.55
CA ALA A 418 23.68 -20.09 2.94
C ALA A 418 22.66 -21.21 3.25
N THR A 419 21.65 -21.35 2.44
CA THR A 419 20.49 -22.23 2.68
C THR A 419 20.77 -23.74 2.60
N THR A 420 21.92 -24.15 2.02
CA THR A 420 22.36 -25.55 1.91
C THR A 420 23.49 -25.91 2.85
N ALA A 421 23.99 -25.00 3.68
CA ALA A 421 25.01 -25.29 4.68
C ALA A 421 24.47 -26.27 5.72
N LEU A 422 25.24 -27.33 6.01
CA LEU A 422 24.91 -28.34 7.02
C LEU A 422 25.89 -28.21 8.18
N GLU A 423 25.35 -28.24 9.38
CA GLU A 423 26.09 -28.37 10.64
C GLU A 423 26.13 -29.83 11.10
N ASP A 424 27.01 -30.15 12.03
CA ASP A 424 27.21 -31.54 12.51
C ASP A 424 25.91 -32.17 13.04
N ALA A 425 25.04 -31.39 13.63
CA ALA A 425 23.75 -31.85 14.16
C ALA A 425 22.73 -32.21 13.05
N ASN A 426 22.95 -31.77 11.84
CA ASN A 426 22.02 -32.02 10.73
C ASN A 426 22.25 -33.36 10.03
N TYR A 427 23.45 -33.96 10.16
CA TYR A 427 23.79 -35.16 9.39
C TYR A 427 23.05 -36.40 9.86
N ILE A 428 22.38 -37.10 8.93
CA ILE A 428 21.93 -38.48 9.06
C ILE A 428 22.94 -39.46 8.45
N ALA A 429 23.77 -38.99 7.53
CA ALA A 429 24.95 -39.70 7.00
C ALA A 429 26.06 -38.69 6.73
N ASN A 430 27.28 -38.94 7.24
CA ASN A 430 28.41 -38.03 7.11
C ASN A 430 29.65 -38.77 6.64
N GLY A 431 30.06 -38.56 5.38
CA GLY A 431 31.23 -39.17 4.83
C GLY A 431 31.15 -40.69 4.62
N VAL A 432 29.96 -41.22 4.36
CA VAL A 432 29.76 -42.65 4.11
C VAL A 432 30.32 -43.01 2.76
N ALA A 433 31.19 -44.05 2.71
CA ALA A 433 31.80 -44.51 1.47
C ALA A 433 30.78 -45.30 0.64
N ASN A 434 30.66 -44.95 -0.66
CA ASN A 434 29.91 -45.69 -1.65
C ASN A 434 30.88 -46.19 -2.71
N GLY A 435 31.01 -47.50 -2.86
CA GLY A 435 31.99 -48.14 -3.76
C GLY A 435 31.70 -47.89 -5.25
N ALA A 436 32.63 -48.25 -6.09
CA ALA A 436 32.48 -48.11 -7.54
C ALA A 436 31.31 -48.95 -8.05
N ASN A 437 30.37 -48.36 -8.77
CA ASN A 437 29.13 -49.00 -9.30
C ASN A 437 28.26 -49.67 -8.20
N GLU A 438 28.28 -49.16 -6.99
CA GLU A 438 27.44 -49.63 -5.88
C GLU A 438 26.23 -48.74 -5.69
N VAL A 439 25.21 -49.32 -5.07
CA VAL A 439 23.98 -48.63 -4.69
C VAL A 439 23.78 -48.75 -3.19
N ASP A 440 23.73 -47.63 -2.52
CA ASP A 440 23.43 -47.58 -1.08
C ASP A 440 21.97 -47.02 -0.86
N LYS A 441 21.42 -47.28 0.33
CA LYS A 441 20.07 -46.84 0.69
C LYS A 441 20.01 -46.37 2.13
N ILE A 442 19.40 -45.20 2.32
CA ILE A 442 18.98 -44.75 3.64
C ILE A 442 17.44 -44.89 3.70
N THR A 443 17.00 -45.76 4.59
CA THR A 443 15.57 -46.03 4.81
C THR A 443 15.02 -45.17 5.95
N SER A 444 13.71 -44.96 5.95
CA SER A 444 13.02 -44.28 7.04
C SER A 444 13.42 -42.81 7.22
N ILE A 445 13.66 -42.11 6.12
CA ILE A 445 13.79 -40.65 6.15
C ILE A 445 12.41 -40.06 6.37
N VAL A 446 12.27 -39.26 7.44
CA VAL A 446 11.08 -38.48 7.72
C VAL A 446 11.48 -37.03 7.62
N VAL A 447 10.77 -36.28 6.79
CA VAL A 447 10.97 -34.85 6.59
C VAL A 447 9.72 -34.16 7.11
N GLY A 448 9.86 -33.39 8.18
CA GLY A 448 8.77 -32.65 8.80
C GLY A 448 8.44 -31.36 8.04
N PRO A 449 7.32 -30.70 8.44
CA PRO A 449 6.94 -29.42 7.89
C PRO A 449 8.05 -28.38 8.02
N GLY A 450 8.43 -27.77 6.90
CA GLY A 450 9.51 -26.77 6.86
C GLY A 450 10.92 -27.35 6.93
N GLU A 451 11.11 -28.66 6.85
CA GLU A 451 12.42 -29.29 6.79
C GLU A 451 12.85 -29.58 5.35
N ARG A 452 14.15 -29.68 5.15
CA ARG A 452 14.76 -30.01 3.86
C ARG A 452 15.82 -31.10 3.97
N VAL A 453 15.95 -31.89 2.92
CA VAL A 453 17.03 -32.86 2.72
C VAL A 453 18.12 -32.24 1.86
N VAL A 454 19.33 -32.16 2.40
CA VAL A 454 20.50 -31.65 1.68
C VAL A 454 21.48 -32.82 1.47
N VAL A 455 22.00 -32.95 0.25
CA VAL A 455 22.94 -34.00 -0.12
C VAL A 455 24.26 -33.42 -0.64
N ASN A 456 25.33 -34.18 -0.44
CA ASN A 456 26.66 -33.83 -0.93
C ASN A 456 27.40 -35.10 -1.38
N SER A 457 28.27 -34.97 -2.35
CA SER A 457 29.13 -36.05 -2.81
C SER A 457 30.56 -35.53 -2.94
N THR A 458 31.55 -36.31 -2.52
CA THR A 458 32.95 -35.94 -2.64
C THR A 458 33.45 -35.92 -4.09
N THR A 459 32.74 -36.65 -4.97
CA THR A 459 32.94 -36.62 -6.43
C THR A 459 31.59 -36.45 -7.11
N ALA A 460 31.56 -36.17 -8.40
CA ALA A 460 30.31 -36.06 -9.16
C ALA A 460 29.70 -37.43 -9.56
N ASN A 461 30.04 -38.51 -8.87
CA ASN A 461 29.65 -39.86 -9.27
C ASN A 461 28.36 -40.38 -8.55
N ASN A 462 28.00 -39.81 -7.40
CA ASN A 462 26.77 -40.21 -6.69
C ASN A 462 25.53 -39.49 -7.23
N SER A 463 24.56 -40.28 -7.58
CA SER A 463 23.16 -39.81 -7.90
C SER A 463 22.26 -40.16 -6.75
N PHE A 464 21.43 -39.19 -6.36
CA PHE A 464 20.49 -39.31 -5.24
C PHE A 464 19.07 -39.31 -5.75
N SER A 465 18.26 -40.27 -5.30
CA SER A 465 16.83 -40.38 -5.66
C SER A 465 16.01 -40.62 -4.39
N LEU A 466 15.13 -39.67 -4.06
CA LEU A 466 14.22 -39.76 -2.92
C LEU A 466 12.86 -40.25 -3.39
N ILE A 467 12.43 -41.39 -2.88
CA ILE A 467 11.19 -42.06 -3.26
C ILE A 467 10.34 -42.26 -2.02
N GLY A 468 9.09 -41.84 -2.02
CA GLY A 468 8.24 -41.93 -0.85
C GLY A 468 6.85 -41.37 -1.02
N PHE A 469 6.32 -40.89 0.08
CA PHE A 469 5.01 -40.28 0.18
C PHE A 469 5.16 -38.90 0.76
N GLU A 470 4.44 -37.94 0.20
CA GLU A 470 4.22 -36.63 0.78
C GLU A 470 2.74 -36.51 1.15
N ASP A 471 2.43 -36.05 2.34
CA ASP A 471 1.07 -35.89 2.82
C ASP A 471 0.91 -34.55 3.54
N ALA A 472 -0.34 -34.06 3.60
CA ALA A 472 -0.66 -32.85 4.34
C ALA A 472 -0.33 -33.02 5.83
N SER A 473 0.25 -32.00 6.42
CA SER A 473 0.54 -31.94 7.85
C SER A 473 -0.10 -30.70 8.45
N SER A 474 -0.92 -30.89 9.47
CA SER A 474 -1.54 -29.78 10.22
C SER A 474 -0.68 -29.25 11.36
N ALA A 475 0.53 -29.77 11.54
CA ALA A 475 1.34 -29.50 12.73
C ALA A 475 1.74 -28.01 12.91
N LEU A 476 1.84 -27.23 11.81
CA LEU A 476 2.12 -25.82 11.88
C LEU A 476 0.89 -24.93 11.62
N THR A 477 -0.15 -25.44 10.96
CA THR A 477 -1.36 -24.66 10.66
C THR A 477 -2.26 -24.42 11.88
N THR A 478 -2.13 -25.22 12.92
CA THR A 478 -2.93 -25.09 14.17
C THR A 478 -2.39 -24.06 15.16
N ARG A 479 -1.19 -23.54 14.98
CA ARG A 479 -0.61 -22.52 15.88
C ARG A 479 -1.01 -21.10 15.58
N VAL A 480 -1.66 -20.86 14.45
CA VAL A 480 -1.91 -19.52 13.91
C VAL A 480 -2.97 -18.75 14.69
N PHE A 481 -3.92 -19.42 15.32
CA PHE A 481 -5.05 -18.78 15.98
C PHE A 481 -5.41 -19.37 17.35
N GLY A 482 -4.53 -20.15 17.91
CA GLY A 482 -4.72 -20.74 19.23
C GLY A 482 -4.20 -19.87 20.36
N GLY A 483 -4.60 -18.63 20.41
CA GLY A 483 -4.49 -17.80 21.58
C GLY A 483 -5.82 -17.82 22.31
N ALA A 484 -5.95 -18.59 23.38
CA ALA A 484 -7.02 -18.46 24.35
C ALA A 484 -6.85 -17.18 25.14
#